data_d0ca8cb1a73b6b887ce173d39828c042
#
_entry.id   d0ca8cb1a73b6b887ce173d39828c042
#
_cell.length_a   1.000
_cell.length_b   1.000
_cell.length_c   1.000
_cell.angle_alpha   90.00
_cell.angle_beta   90.00
_cell.angle_gamma   90.00
#
_symmetry.space_group_name_H-M   'P 1'
#
loop_
_entity.id
_entity.type
_entity.pdbx_description
1 polymer ?
#
loop_
_entity_poly.entity_id
_entity_poly.type
_entity_poly.pdbx_seq_one_letter_code
_entity_poly.pdbx_strand_id
1 'polypeptide(L)'
;MDGIIPIESKVFKKPADTVGMVNIAEVFPGRTRILVVDDDSDLRLTLCEYLETRNFTVSSARNGAEAITLLQSRKAAFDIIFTDLVMPPGPDGMEVLKIAKELNPFSYVVVMTGYSSIETAIESIRCGAFDYLAKPFKLAQIEIVANRILEYLNLIDDNKRLSAKLAVLTEKSTTIDSRLERIESLLSSLLAKVPT
;
A
#
# COMPACT_ATOMS: atom_id res chain seq x y z
N MET A 1 -45.75 -16.67 13.17
CA MET A 1 -45.05 -15.96 14.28
C MET A 1 -43.61 -16.02 13.97
N ASP A 2 -43.16 -15.05 13.19
CA ASP A 2 -41.81 -15.05 12.61
C ASP A 2 -40.93 -14.13 13.45
N GLY A 3 -39.99 -14.75 14.17
CA GLY A 3 -39.03 -14.07 15.00
C GLY A 3 -37.92 -13.44 14.14
N ILE A 4 -38.05 -12.15 13.89
CA ILE A 4 -36.94 -11.33 13.32
C ILE A 4 -35.93 -11.11 14.44
N ILE A 5 -34.73 -11.70 14.29
CA ILE A 5 -33.61 -11.45 15.17
C ILE A 5 -33.05 -10.07 14.77
N PRO A 6 -33.00 -9.06 15.66
CA PRO A 6 -32.40 -7.79 15.35
C PRO A 6 -30.88 -7.98 15.26
N ILE A 7 -30.31 -7.61 14.10
CA ILE A 7 -28.87 -7.48 13.94
C ILE A 7 -28.46 -6.26 14.78
N GLU A 8 -27.93 -6.50 15.97
CA GLU A 8 -27.27 -5.47 16.75
C GLU A 8 -26.10 -4.92 15.93
N SER A 9 -26.25 -3.67 15.52
CA SER A 9 -25.17 -2.87 14.98
C SER A 9 -24.05 -2.80 16.02
N LYS A 10 -23.01 -3.61 15.84
CA LYS A 10 -21.74 -3.38 16.53
C LYS A 10 -21.25 -2.00 16.12
N VAL A 11 -21.61 -1.01 16.90
CA VAL A 11 -21.01 0.32 16.90
C VAL A 11 -19.53 0.09 17.09
N PHE A 12 -18.75 0.26 16.02
CA PHE A 12 -17.32 0.46 16.12
C PHE A 12 -17.12 1.70 17.00
N LYS A 13 -16.78 1.47 18.27
CA LYS A 13 -16.32 2.52 19.15
C LYS A 13 -15.15 3.20 18.42
N LYS A 14 -15.32 4.49 18.08
CA LYS A 14 -14.19 5.36 17.80
C LYS A 14 -13.15 5.14 18.89
N PRO A 15 -11.88 4.87 18.56
CA PRO A 15 -10.84 5.06 19.54
C PRO A 15 -10.91 6.52 19.97
N ALA A 16 -11.18 6.74 21.23
CA ALA A 16 -11.13 8.05 21.84
C ALA A 16 -9.68 8.51 21.80
N ASP A 17 -9.54 9.80 21.45
CA ASP A 17 -8.46 10.69 21.81
C ASP A 17 -7.08 10.44 21.14
N THR A 18 -6.84 11.26 20.12
CA THR A 18 -5.59 12.02 19.93
C THR A 18 -4.28 11.31 20.36
N VAL A 19 -4.01 10.16 19.86
CA VAL A 19 -2.63 9.86 19.51
C VAL A 19 -2.36 10.74 18.29
N GLY A 20 -1.50 11.74 18.43
CA GLY A 20 -1.23 12.71 17.39
C GLY A 20 -1.11 12.00 16.08
N MET A 21 -1.89 12.42 15.08
CA MET A 21 -1.72 11.99 13.69
C MET A 21 -0.27 12.35 13.34
N VAL A 22 0.62 11.39 13.52
CA VAL A 22 1.96 11.48 12.97
C VAL A 22 1.71 11.56 11.47
N ASN A 23 1.98 12.72 10.90
CA ASN A 23 1.93 12.90 9.47
C ASN A 23 2.98 11.94 8.88
N ILE A 24 2.54 10.77 8.43
CA ILE A 24 3.44 9.68 7.99
C ILE A 24 4.26 10.14 6.78
N ALA A 25 3.77 11.13 6.02
CA ALA A 25 4.53 11.82 4.99
C ALA A 25 5.74 12.60 5.55
N GLU A 26 5.73 13.01 6.84
CA GLU A 26 6.91 13.58 7.53
C GLU A 26 7.95 12.51 7.90
N VAL A 27 7.53 11.26 8.06
CA VAL A 27 8.43 10.14 8.39
C VAL A 27 9.17 9.63 7.14
N PHE A 28 8.58 9.79 5.94
CA PHE A 28 9.16 9.37 4.66
C PHE A 28 9.05 10.48 3.58
N PRO A 29 9.65 11.66 3.78
CA PRO A 29 9.56 12.76 2.81
C PRO A 29 10.17 12.34 1.47
N GLY A 30 9.41 12.50 0.40
CA GLY A 30 9.88 12.33 -0.99
C GLY A 30 10.04 10.88 -1.47
N ARG A 31 9.68 9.87 -0.69
CA ARG A 31 9.85 8.45 -1.05
C ARG A 31 8.63 7.86 -1.76
N THR A 32 7.42 8.32 -1.43
CA THR A 32 6.19 7.81 -2.03
C THR A 32 5.85 8.57 -3.30
N ARG A 33 5.71 7.83 -4.39
CA ARG A 33 5.45 8.36 -5.73
C ARG A 33 3.99 8.17 -6.09
N ILE A 34 3.33 9.27 -6.41
CA ILE A 34 1.90 9.30 -6.75
C ILE A 34 1.73 9.67 -8.22
N LEU A 35 0.85 8.97 -8.93
CA LEU A 35 0.36 9.35 -10.24
C LEU A 35 -1.09 9.80 -10.10
N VAL A 36 -1.40 11.01 -10.59
CA VAL A 36 -2.76 11.56 -10.69
C VAL A 36 -3.19 11.55 -12.15
N VAL A 37 -4.28 10.86 -12.46
CA VAL A 37 -4.81 10.73 -13.82
C VAL A 37 -6.23 11.26 -13.84
N ASP A 38 -6.46 12.35 -14.57
CA ASP A 38 -7.77 13.01 -14.68
C ASP A 38 -7.78 13.87 -15.93
N ASP A 39 -8.84 13.89 -16.70
CA ASP A 39 -8.96 14.76 -17.89
C ASP A 39 -9.31 16.21 -17.52
N ASP A 40 -9.96 16.43 -16.36
CA ASP A 40 -10.18 17.75 -15.79
C ASP A 40 -8.85 18.36 -15.32
N SER A 41 -8.41 19.40 -16.04
CA SER A 41 -7.13 20.07 -15.75
C SER A 41 -7.11 20.74 -14.39
N ASP A 42 -8.21 21.34 -13.95
CA ASP A 42 -8.28 22.12 -12.72
C ASP A 42 -8.27 21.20 -11.51
N LEU A 43 -9.03 20.11 -11.56
CA LEU A 43 -9.01 19.08 -10.51
C LEU A 43 -7.63 18.41 -10.44
N ARG A 44 -7.07 18.03 -11.60
CA ARG A 44 -5.74 17.38 -11.66
C ARG A 44 -4.65 18.26 -11.05
N LEU A 45 -4.59 19.54 -11.44
CA LEU A 45 -3.62 20.49 -10.87
C LEU A 45 -3.82 20.68 -9.36
N THR A 46 -5.07 20.88 -8.93
CA THR A 46 -5.40 21.03 -7.51
C THR A 46 -4.96 19.83 -6.69
N LEU A 47 -5.17 18.60 -7.19
CA LEU A 47 -4.73 17.37 -6.53
C LEU A 47 -3.21 17.27 -6.46
N CYS A 48 -2.51 17.60 -7.55
CA CYS A 48 -1.04 17.58 -7.57
C CYS A 48 -0.46 18.55 -6.56
N GLU A 49 -0.86 19.81 -6.60
CA GLU A 49 -0.41 20.83 -5.65
C GLU A 49 -0.69 20.44 -4.20
N TYR A 50 -1.90 19.94 -3.93
CA TYR A 50 -2.27 19.51 -2.58
C TYR A 50 -1.39 18.36 -2.08
N LEU A 51 -1.14 17.34 -2.89
CA LEU A 51 -0.31 16.19 -2.52
C LEU A 51 1.17 16.58 -2.40
N GLU A 52 1.68 17.49 -3.22
CA GLU A 52 3.03 18.03 -3.11
C GLU A 52 3.24 18.80 -1.81
N THR A 53 2.23 19.56 -1.32
CA THR A 53 2.29 20.22 0.00
C THR A 53 2.37 19.22 1.16
N ARG A 54 2.06 17.94 0.92
CA ARG A 54 2.16 16.82 1.87
C ARG A 54 3.43 15.99 1.69
N ASN A 55 4.43 16.52 0.98
CA ASN A 55 5.72 15.88 0.72
C ASN A 55 5.66 14.59 -0.13
N PHE A 56 4.64 14.42 -0.96
CA PHE A 56 4.61 13.36 -1.96
C PHE A 56 5.37 13.77 -3.23
N THR A 57 5.95 12.81 -3.92
CA THR A 57 6.48 13.03 -5.28
C THR A 57 5.37 12.73 -6.27
N VAL A 58 4.83 13.78 -6.91
CA VAL A 58 3.64 13.65 -7.76
C VAL A 58 4.01 13.74 -9.24
N SER A 59 3.39 12.90 -10.04
CA SER A 59 3.35 12.99 -11.49
C SER A 59 1.89 13.02 -11.93
N SER A 60 1.59 13.61 -13.08
CA SER A 60 0.22 13.65 -13.58
C SER A 60 0.12 13.19 -15.03
N ALA A 61 -1.05 12.68 -15.40
CA ALA A 61 -1.45 12.34 -16.75
C ALA A 61 -2.85 12.90 -17.03
N ARG A 62 -3.05 13.43 -18.22
CA ARG A 62 -4.33 14.05 -18.64
C ARG A 62 -5.34 13.05 -19.22
N ASN A 63 -4.96 11.81 -19.41
CA ASN A 63 -5.80 10.74 -19.94
C ASN A 63 -5.14 9.37 -19.69
N GLY A 64 -5.90 8.29 -19.95
CA GLY A 64 -5.41 6.93 -19.75
C GLY A 64 -4.22 6.56 -20.62
N ALA A 65 -4.12 7.05 -21.85
CA ALA A 65 -3.00 6.73 -22.76
C ALA A 65 -1.67 7.30 -22.23
N GLU A 66 -1.68 8.53 -21.72
CA GLU A 66 -0.53 9.16 -21.08
C GLU A 66 -0.15 8.43 -19.78
N ALA A 67 -1.15 8.06 -18.97
CA ALA A 67 -0.94 7.28 -17.76
C ALA A 67 -0.27 5.94 -18.06
N ILE A 68 -0.77 5.18 -19.03
CA ILE A 68 -0.20 3.90 -19.46
C ILE A 68 1.24 4.07 -19.94
N THR A 69 1.53 5.13 -20.70
CA THR A 69 2.90 5.43 -21.14
C THR A 69 3.83 5.67 -19.96
N LEU A 70 3.38 6.41 -18.94
CA LEU A 70 4.14 6.65 -17.72
C LEU A 70 4.35 5.35 -16.93
N LEU A 71 3.32 4.51 -16.79
CA LEU A 71 3.39 3.22 -16.09
C LEU A 71 4.36 2.25 -16.76
N GLN A 72 4.40 2.23 -18.08
CA GLN A 72 5.32 1.38 -18.86
C GLN A 72 6.76 1.87 -18.84
N SER A 73 7.00 3.12 -18.45
CA SER A 73 8.35 3.66 -18.30
C SER A 73 9.07 3.01 -17.14
N ARG A 74 10.18 2.31 -17.40
CA ARG A 74 11.02 1.67 -16.37
C ARG A 74 11.56 2.62 -15.28
N LYS A 75 11.46 3.94 -15.50
CA LYS A 75 11.90 4.98 -14.56
C LYS A 75 10.83 5.37 -13.53
N ALA A 76 9.58 4.97 -13.74
CA ALA A 76 8.44 5.43 -12.96
C ALA A 76 7.70 4.24 -12.31
N ALA A 77 8.21 3.77 -11.16
CA ALA A 77 7.37 2.98 -10.28
C ALA A 77 6.51 3.92 -9.44
N PHE A 78 5.20 3.78 -9.49
CA PHE A 78 4.27 4.53 -8.65
C PHE A 78 3.74 3.64 -7.53
N ASP A 79 3.76 4.17 -6.31
CA ASP A 79 3.22 3.49 -5.13
C ASP A 79 1.71 3.66 -5.06
N ILE A 80 1.22 4.86 -5.42
CA ILE A 80 -0.19 5.22 -5.38
C ILE A 80 -0.59 5.80 -6.74
N ILE A 81 -1.77 5.42 -7.23
CA ILE A 81 -2.35 5.94 -8.47
C ILE A 81 -3.78 6.39 -8.17
N PHE A 82 -4.06 7.67 -8.34
CA PHE A 82 -5.42 8.20 -8.37
C PHE A 82 -5.82 8.35 -9.83
N THR A 83 -6.88 7.66 -10.28
CA THR A 83 -7.33 7.71 -11.67
C THR A 83 -8.82 8.03 -11.77
N ASP A 84 -9.19 8.98 -12.62
CA ASP A 84 -10.60 9.09 -13.01
C ASP A 84 -11.01 7.84 -13.79
N LEU A 85 -12.26 7.46 -13.63
CA LEU A 85 -12.85 6.34 -14.35
C LEU A 85 -13.14 6.70 -15.83
N VAL A 86 -13.66 7.92 -16.09
CA VAL A 86 -14.17 8.32 -17.40
C VAL A 86 -13.31 9.43 -17.99
N MET A 87 -12.46 9.09 -18.94
CA MET A 87 -11.53 10.02 -19.59
C MET A 87 -11.54 9.86 -21.13
N PRO A 88 -12.57 10.31 -21.81
CA PRO A 88 -12.59 10.23 -23.29
C PRO A 88 -11.65 11.28 -23.94
N PRO A 89 -11.08 10.97 -25.14
CA PRO A 89 -11.07 9.69 -25.82
C PRO A 89 -9.89 8.80 -25.36
N GLY A 90 -10.07 7.47 -25.41
CA GLY A 90 -9.00 6.50 -25.19
C GLY A 90 -9.24 5.58 -23.99
N PRO A 91 -8.17 5.00 -23.44
CA PRO A 91 -8.24 4.11 -22.28
C PRO A 91 -8.91 4.80 -21.09
N ASP A 92 -9.84 4.12 -20.46
CA ASP A 92 -10.50 4.56 -19.24
C ASP A 92 -9.71 4.23 -17.95
N GLY A 93 -10.21 4.64 -16.80
CA GLY A 93 -9.55 4.38 -15.52
C GLY A 93 -9.51 2.91 -15.14
N MET A 94 -10.43 2.08 -15.65
CA MET A 94 -10.41 0.63 -15.44
C MET A 94 -9.27 -0.02 -16.21
N GLU A 95 -8.98 0.45 -17.39
CA GLU A 95 -7.85 -0.03 -18.19
C GLU A 95 -6.52 0.41 -17.55
N VAL A 96 -6.44 1.66 -17.06
CA VAL A 96 -5.29 2.13 -16.27
C VAL A 96 -5.07 1.25 -15.02
N LEU A 97 -6.13 0.93 -14.27
CA LEU A 97 -6.08 0.04 -13.11
C LEU A 97 -5.52 -1.35 -13.48
N LYS A 98 -6.06 -1.99 -14.52
CA LYS A 98 -5.63 -3.32 -14.95
C LYS A 98 -4.15 -3.33 -15.31
N ILE A 99 -3.71 -2.38 -16.15
CA ILE A 99 -2.31 -2.27 -16.58
C ILE A 99 -1.39 -1.94 -15.40
N ALA A 100 -1.81 -1.06 -14.49
CA ALA A 100 -1.03 -0.75 -13.29
C ALA A 100 -0.80 -2.01 -12.45
N LYS A 101 -1.84 -2.84 -12.25
CA LYS A 101 -1.73 -4.09 -11.48
C LYS A 101 -0.93 -5.18 -12.18
N GLU A 102 -0.98 -5.26 -13.51
CA GLU A 102 -0.13 -6.17 -14.31
C GLU A 102 1.35 -5.80 -14.22
N LEU A 103 1.67 -4.51 -14.31
CA LEU A 103 3.06 -4.03 -14.25
C LEU A 103 3.63 -4.02 -12.83
N ASN A 104 2.82 -3.65 -11.85
CA ASN A 104 3.19 -3.63 -10.43
C ASN A 104 2.01 -4.05 -9.55
N PRO A 105 1.89 -5.33 -9.16
CA PRO A 105 0.81 -5.80 -8.28
C PRO A 105 0.75 -5.10 -6.91
N PHE A 106 1.86 -4.48 -6.48
CA PHE A 106 1.98 -3.79 -5.20
C PHE A 106 1.62 -2.30 -5.27
N SER A 107 1.33 -1.75 -6.45
CA SER A 107 0.80 -0.38 -6.55
C SER A 107 -0.63 -0.30 -6.00
N TYR A 108 -0.97 0.78 -5.32
CA TYR A 108 -2.30 1.03 -4.79
C TYR A 108 -3.05 1.96 -5.74
N VAL A 109 -4.11 1.47 -6.36
CA VAL A 109 -4.92 2.24 -7.31
C VAL A 109 -6.22 2.64 -6.65
N VAL A 110 -6.53 3.93 -6.70
CA VAL A 110 -7.77 4.54 -6.20
C VAL A 110 -8.52 5.10 -7.39
N VAL A 111 -9.74 4.62 -7.60
CA VAL A 111 -10.58 5.08 -8.71
C VAL A 111 -11.44 6.24 -8.24
N MET A 112 -11.40 7.36 -8.97
CA MET A 112 -12.22 8.55 -8.76
C MET A 112 -13.27 8.62 -9.87
N THR A 113 -14.51 9.00 -9.57
CA THR A 113 -15.52 9.14 -10.63
C THR A 113 -16.73 9.97 -10.25
N GLY A 114 -17.26 10.71 -11.20
CA GLY A 114 -18.56 11.38 -11.11
C GLY A 114 -19.76 10.47 -11.37
N TYR A 115 -19.53 9.30 -11.95
CA TYR A 115 -20.56 8.29 -12.24
C TYR A 115 -20.50 7.18 -11.20
N SER A 116 -20.96 7.48 -9.99
CA SER A 116 -20.95 6.51 -8.90
C SER A 116 -22.16 5.59 -8.99
N SER A 117 -22.01 4.46 -9.69
CA SER A 117 -22.92 3.34 -9.49
C SER A 117 -22.29 2.31 -8.53
N ILE A 118 -23.13 1.58 -7.81
CA ILE A 118 -22.65 0.49 -6.94
C ILE A 118 -21.92 -0.56 -7.77
N GLU A 119 -22.40 -0.83 -8.98
CA GLU A 119 -21.85 -1.80 -9.91
C GLU A 119 -20.41 -1.44 -10.32
N THR A 120 -20.14 -0.18 -10.69
CA THR A 120 -18.80 0.27 -11.07
C THR A 120 -17.83 0.28 -9.90
N ALA A 121 -18.30 0.61 -8.69
CA ALA A 121 -17.49 0.51 -7.48
C ALA A 121 -17.10 -0.95 -7.17
N ILE A 122 -18.06 -1.88 -7.25
CA ILE A 122 -17.81 -3.31 -7.03
C ILE A 122 -16.84 -3.85 -8.09
N GLU A 123 -17.00 -3.47 -9.36
CA GLU A 123 -16.14 -3.92 -10.43
C GLU A 123 -14.70 -3.43 -10.25
N SER A 124 -14.50 -2.16 -9.90
CA SER A 124 -13.16 -1.62 -9.65
C SER A 124 -12.45 -2.34 -8.51
N ILE A 125 -13.14 -2.63 -7.39
CA ILE A 125 -12.58 -3.41 -6.28
C ILE A 125 -12.25 -4.84 -6.72
N ARG A 126 -13.11 -5.50 -7.49
CA ARG A 126 -12.82 -6.84 -8.05
C ARG A 126 -11.60 -6.86 -8.97
N CYS A 127 -11.36 -5.78 -9.70
CA CYS A 127 -10.18 -5.59 -10.54
C CYS A 127 -8.92 -5.20 -9.74
N GLY A 128 -9.02 -5.09 -8.42
CA GLY A 128 -7.90 -4.83 -7.52
C GLY A 128 -7.66 -3.36 -7.18
N ALA A 129 -8.67 -2.49 -7.36
CA ALA A 129 -8.60 -1.16 -6.79
C ALA A 129 -8.52 -1.24 -5.26
N PHE A 130 -7.71 -0.37 -4.67
CA PHE A 130 -7.60 -0.25 -3.23
C PHE A 130 -8.81 0.45 -2.63
N ASP A 131 -9.31 1.47 -3.33
CA ASP A 131 -10.48 2.25 -2.91
C ASP A 131 -11.16 2.91 -4.11
N TYR A 132 -12.32 3.47 -3.82
CA TYR A 132 -13.17 4.15 -4.78
C TYR A 132 -13.70 5.46 -4.17
N LEU A 133 -13.53 6.57 -4.89
CA LEU A 133 -13.95 7.90 -4.46
C LEU A 133 -14.97 8.49 -5.42
N ALA A 134 -16.17 8.81 -4.92
CA ALA A 134 -17.20 9.48 -5.70
C ALA A 134 -16.93 10.99 -5.76
N LYS A 135 -16.88 11.57 -6.96
CA LYS A 135 -16.88 13.02 -7.19
C LYS A 135 -18.29 13.60 -6.98
N PRO A 136 -18.45 14.77 -6.33
CA PRO A 136 -17.40 15.60 -5.79
C PRO A 136 -16.89 15.12 -4.42
N PHE A 137 -15.58 15.18 -4.21
CA PHE A 137 -14.94 14.85 -2.94
C PHE A 137 -14.17 16.04 -2.36
N LYS A 138 -13.87 15.98 -1.06
CA LYS A 138 -12.99 16.95 -0.40
C LYS A 138 -11.54 16.48 -0.49
N LEU A 139 -10.58 17.40 -0.62
CA LEU A 139 -9.15 17.09 -0.63
C LEU A 139 -8.71 16.27 0.59
N ALA A 140 -9.34 16.52 1.75
CA ALA A 140 -9.09 15.73 2.96
C ALA A 140 -9.41 14.22 2.79
N GLN A 141 -10.32 13.84 1.89
CA GLN A 141 -10.62 12.42 1.62
C GLN A 141 -9.47 11.76 0.84
N ILE A 142 -8.85 12.48 -0.08
CA ILE A 142 -7.64 12.04 -0.79
C ILE A 142 -6.51 11.80 0.22
N GLU A 143 -6.30 12.73 1.15
CA GLU A 143 -5.29 12.61 2.20
C GLU A 143 -5.54 11.41 3.12
N ILE A 144 -6.78 11.18 3.54
CA ILE A 144 -7.15 10.03 4.38
C ILE A 144 -6.82 8.71 3.66
N VAL A 145 -7.16 8.61 2.37
CA VAL A 145 -6.87 7.40 1.58
C VAL A 145 -5.36 7.24 1.37
N ALA A 146 -4.64 8.31 1.04
CA ALA A 146 -3.20 8.26 0.89
C ALA A 146 -2.49 7.83 2.19
N ASN A 147 -2.88 8.40 3.34
CA ASN A 147 -2.32 8.04 4.64
C ASN A 147 -2.60 6.57 5.00
N ARG A 148 -3.80 6.07 4.73
CA ARG A 148 -4.12 4.66 4.93
C ARG A 148 -3.23 3.73 4.07
N ILE A 149 -2.96 4.10 2.83
CA ILE A 149 -2.03 3.36 1.97
C ILE A 149 -0.61 3.40 2.55
N LEU A 150 -0.16 4.56 3.03
CA LEU A 150 1.16 4.68 3.68
C LEU A 150 1.29 3.78 4.91
N GLU A 151 0.26 3.66 5.72
CA GLU A 151 0.24 2.73 6.86
C GLU A 151 0.44 1.28 6.40
N TYR A 152 -0.22 0.85 5.32
CA TYR A 152 -0.02 -0.48 4.74
C TYR A 152 1.40 -0.67 4.20
N LEU A 153 1.95 0.31 3.49
CA LEU A 153 3.32 0.26 2.97
C LEU A 153 4.34 0.11 4.11
N ASN A 154 4.15 0.84 5.21
CA ASN A 154 5.01 0.76 6.39
C ASN A 154 4.93 -0.61 7.07
N LEU A 155 3.74 -1.14 7.26
CA LEU A 155 3.55 -2.47 7.84
C LEU A 155 4.23 -3.56 7.01
N ILE A 156 4.19 -3.45 5.68
CA ILE A 156 4.88 -4.39 4.78
C ILE A 156 6.40 -4.27 4.92
N ASP A 157 6.95 -3.05 4.99
CA ASP A 157 8.39 -2.83 5.14
C ASP A 157 8.89 -3.34 6.51
N ASP A 158 8.16 -3.06 7.58
CA ASP A 158 8.46 -3.56 8.92
C ASP A 158 8.42 -5.08 9.00
N ASN A 159 7.43 -5.72 8.37
CA ASN A 159 7.37 -7.18 8.29
C ASN A 159 8.57 -7.77 7.54
N LYS A 160 8.98 -7.15 6.42
CA LYS A 160 10.19 -7.56 5.69
C LYS A 160 11.44 -7.43 6.54
N ARG A 161 11.59 -6.31 7.28
CA ARG A 161 12.73 -6.09 8.18
C ARG A 161 12.77 -7.09 9.33
N LEU A 162 11.61 -7.38 9.94
CA LEU A 162 11.51 -8.36 11.01
C LEU A 162 11.84 -9.77 10.51
N SER A 163 11.31 -10.15 9.35
CA SER A 163 11.60 -11.45 8.73
C SER A 163 13.10 -11.62 8.42
N ALA A 164 13.74 -10.57 7.90
CA ALA A 164 15.18 -10.59 7.65
C ALA A 164 16.00 -10.72 8.95
N LYS A 165 15.61 -10.00 10.03
CA LYS A 165 16.25 -10.13 11.35
C LYS A 165 16.08 -11.54 11.92
N LEU A 166 14.89 -12.12 11.81
CA LEU A 166 14.64 -13.50 12.26
C LEU A 166 15.51 -14.50 11.51
N ALA A 167 15.65 -14.38 10.20
CA ALA A 167 16.50 -15.26 9.39
C ALA A 167 17.96 -15.23 9.87
N VAL A 168 18.52 -14.04 10.13
CA VAL A 168 19.88 -13.88 10.66
C VAL A 168 20.04 -14.48 12.06
N LEU A 169 19.04 -14.33 12.93
CA LEU A 169 19.07 -14.90 14.28
C LEU A 169 19.00 -16.42 14.24
N THR A 170 18.17 -16.99 13.35
CA THR A 170 18.07 -18.44 13.17
C THR A 170 19.39 -19.03 12.68
N GLU A 171 20.05 -18.39 11.72
CA GLU A 171 21.36 -18.83 11.22
C GLU A 171 22.44 -18.80 12.33
N LYS A 172 22.43 -17.76 13.17
CA LYS A 172 23.34 -17.68 14.31
C LYS A 172 23.05 -18.77 15.35
N SER A 173 21.78 -19.08 15.63
CA SER A 173 21.40 -20.14 16.55
C SER A 173 21.90 -21.49 16.07
N THR A 174 21.66 -21.87 14.82
CA THR A 174 22.14 -23.14 14.23
C THR A 174 23.65 -23.24 14.26
N THR A 175 24.36 -22.13 14.08
CA THR A 175 25.83 -22.10 14.21
C THR A 175 26.30 -22.35 15.65
N ILE A 176 25.61 -21.80 16.64
CA ILE A 176 25.91 -22.02 18.05
C ILE A 176 25.63 -23.47 18.43
N ASP A 177 24.50 -24.03 18.02
CA ASP A 177 24.14 -25.42 18.31
C ASP A 177 25.17 -26.39 17.74
N SER A 178 25.62 -26.20 16.51
CA SER A 178 26.66 -27.04 15.91
C SER A 178 28.03 -26.93 16.63
N ARG A 179 28.33 -25.75 17.19
CA ARG A 179 29.55 -25.56 18.01
C ARG A 179 29.44 -26.24 19.37
N LEU A 180 28.27 -26.22 20.00
CA LEU A 180 28.00 -26.93 21.25
C LEU A 180 28.14 -28.44 21.08
N GLU A 181 27.52 -29.03 20.05
CA GLU A 181 27.64 -30.46 19.74
C GLU A 181 29.11 -30.87 19.55
N ARG A 182 29.89 -30.03 18.88
CA ARG A 182 31.33 -30.30 18.68
C ARG A 182 32.11 -30.25 19.99
N ILE A 183 31.80 -29.31 20.89
CA ILE A 183 32.44 -29.22 22.22
C ILE A 183 32.07 -30.42 23.07
N GLU A 184 30.81 -30.83 23.09
CA GLU A 184 30.35 -32.03 23.83
C GLU A 184 31.05 -33.31 23.36
N SER A 185 31.18 -33.45 22.03
CA SER A 185 31.92 -34.60 21.45
C SER A 185 33.38 -34.60 21.86
N LEU A 186 34.06 -33.44 21.87
CA LEU A 186 35.45 -33.33 22.31
C LEU A 186 35.63 -33.65 23.81
N LEU A 187 34.73 -33.13 24.65
CA LEU A 187 34.73 -33.41 26.10
C LEU A 187 34.54 -34.91 26.39
N SER A 188 33.59 -35.54 25.70
CA SER A 188 33.35 -36.99 25.84
C SER A 188 34.57 -37.81 25.43
N SER A 189 35.29 -37.42 24.39
CA SER A 189 36.51 -38.09 23.93
C SER A 189 37.70 -37.91 24.88
N LEU A 190 37.76 -36.76 25.57
CA LEU A 190 38.81 -36.49 26.58
C LEU A 190 38.55 -37.27 27.85
N LEU A 191 37.28 -37.31 28.32
CA LEU A 191 36.91 -38.09 29.53
C LEU A 191 37.15 -39.58 29.37
N ALA A 192 36.94 -40.11 28.15
CA ALA A 192 37.22 -41.53 27.85
C ALA A 192 38.71 -41.90 27.89
N LYS A 193 39.63 -40.91 27.90
CA LYS A 193 41.09 -41.11 27.91
C LYS A 193 41.71 -40.96 29.28
N VAL A 194 40.94 -40.65 30.32
CA VAL A 194 41.45 -40.56 31.72
C VAL A 194 41.49 -41.98 32.28
N PRO A 195 42.68 -42.55 32.51
CA PRO A 195 42.80 -43.88 33.17
C PRO A 195 42.34 -43.77 34.61
N THR A 196 41.48 -44.67 35.03
CA THR A 196 41.09 -44.90 36.45
C THR A 196 42.27 -45.41 37.27
#